data_d698f2509eaa9416ec480e036e28355a
#
_entry.id   d698f2509eaa9416ec480e036e28355a
#
_cell.length_a   1.000
_cell.length_b   1.000
_cell.length_c   1.000
_cell.angle_alpha   90.00
_cell.angle_beta   90.00
_cell.angle_gamma   90.00
#
_symmetry.space_group_name_H-M   'P 1'
#
loop_
_entity.id
_entity.type
_entity.pdbx_description
1 polymer ?
#
loop_
_entity_poly.entity_id
_entity_poly.type
_entity_poly.pdbx_seq_one_letter_code
_entity_poly.pdbx_strand_id
1 'polypeptide(L)'
;MHRTAALTAVALILLAWAPPALAREDEQLWTGAQATVKLDKKWLVSQEAVARFSRTRGGLYEIEAATMLGFRPAKDVVVAAGYVHNPLFVDGDLVLTERRAREQITFDNVAQIGSGRLSARLRFEQRWRKGVDETGHRVRPFVRFQLPFLGRTRLGFSNELFVNLNRTPFQGQRGIDRMRNAVVLNIPMSSAVSIESGYLNQHAFVRGGEDVSDHAATLSLSLSL
;
A
#
# COMPACT_ATOMS: atom_id res chain seq x y z
N MET A 1 -4.37 -34.72 -2.40
CA MET A 1 -5.25 -34.13 -1.37
C MET A 1 -4.73 -32.83 -0.74
N HIS A 2 -3.49 -32.37 -0.99
CA HIS A 2 -2.93 -31.12 -0.39
C HIS A 2 -3.29 -29.82 -1.13
N ARG A 3 -3.82 -29.86 -2.35
CA ARG A 3 -4.14 -28.65 -3.15
C ARG A 3 -5.45 -27.95 -2.77
N THR A 4 -6.41 -28.68 -2.23
CA THR A 4 -7.71 -28.13 -1.78
C THR A 4 -7.63 -27.36 -0.48
N ALA A 5 -6.75 -27.77 0.45
CA ALA A 5 -6.57 -27.11 1.74
C ALA A 5 -5.94 -25.68 1.60
N ALA A 6 -5.04 -25.49 0.63
CA ALA A 6 -4.42 -24.19 0.40
C ALA A 6 -5.39 -23.16 -0.19
N LEU A 7 -6.30 -23.58 -1.07
CA LEU A 7 -7.35 -22.72 -1.64
C LEU A 7 -8.37 -22.28 -0.58
N THR A 8 -8.72 -23.18 0.34
CA THR A 8 -9.64 -22.88 1.43
C THR A 8 -9.01 -21.89 2.44
N ALA A 9 -7.72 -22.01 2.71
CA ALA A 9 -7.00 -21.09 3.61
C ALA A 9 -6.88 -19.66 3.03
N VAL A 10 -6.63 -19.51 1.73
CA VAL A 10 -6.57 -18.21 1.07
C VAL A 10 -7.97 -17.57 0.97
N ALA A 11 -9.01 -18.35 0.71
CA ALA A 11 -10.39 -17.87 0.69
C ALA A 11 -10.88 -17.45 2.08
N LEU A 12 -10.50 -18.15 3.14
CA LEU A 12 -10.83 -17.80 4.53
C LEU A 12 -10.14 -16.52 5.01
N ILE A 13 -8.93 -16.24 4.56
CA ILE A 13 -8.21 -14.99 4.88
C ILE A 13 -8.88 -13.77 4.22
N LEU A 14 -9.50 -13.95 3.05
CA LEU A 14 -10.18 -12.88 2.32
C LEU A 14 -11.63 -12.62 2.80
N LEU A 15 -12.28 -13.59 3.42
CA LEU A 15 -13.69 -13.51 3.82
C LEU A 15 -13.95 -13.14 5.29
N ALA A 16 -12.90 -13.13 6.14
CA ALA A 16 -13.09 -13.02 7.60
C ALA A 16 -13.27 -11.59 8.14
N TRP A 17 -13.38 -10.54 7.28
CA TRP A 17 -13.23 -9.17 7.77
C TRP A 17 -14.25 -8.20 7.15
N ALA A 18 -15.52 -8.42 7.41
CA ALA A 18 -16.49 -7.33 7.35
C ALA A 18 -16.29 -6.47 8.62
N PRO A 19 -15.99 -5.18 8.51
CA PRO A 19 -15.91 -4.32 9.69
C PRO A 19 -17.27 -4.24 10.38
N PRO A 20 -17.32 -4.12 11.70
CA PRO A 20 -18.57 -3.88 12.42
C PRO A 20 -19.23 -2.58 11.91
N ALA A 21 -20.55 -2.57 11.84
CA ALA A 21 -21.39 -1.52 11.26
C ALA A 21 -21.39 -0.16 12.02
N LEU A 22 -20.38 0.11 12.84
CA LEU A 22 -20.26 1.32 13.68
C LEU A 22 -18.99 2.14 13.37
N ALA A 23 -18.29 1.89 12.27
CA ALA A 23 -17.13 2.70 11.89
C ALA A 23 -17.59 4.02 11.26
N ARG A 24 -16.96 5.14 11.63
CA ARG A 24 -17.11 6.39 10.90
C ARG A 24 -16.57 6.23 9.49
N GLU A 25 -17.37 6.57 8.48
CA GLU A 25 -17.04 6.38 7.07
C GLU A 25 -16.59 7.69 6.40
N ASP A 26 -15.63 7.60 5.48
CA ASP A 26 -15.20 8.70 4.62
C ASP A 26 -14.99 8.20 3.18
N GLU A 27 -15.54 8.93 2.21
CA GLU A 27 -15.37 8.66 0.79
C GLU A 27 -14.19 9.44 0.23
N GLN A 28 -13.29 8.75 -0.45
CA GLN A 28 -12.01 9.29 -0.88
C GLN A 28 -11.71 8.99 -2.36
N LEU A 29 -10.83 9.80 -2.95
CA LEU A 29 -10.17 9.53 -4.21
C LEU A 29 -8.65 9.50 -3.99
N TRP A 30 -8.01 8.40 -4.40
CA TRP A 30 -6.56 8.28 -4.36
C TRP A 30 -6.01 8.17 -5.78
N THR A 31 -5.18 9.11 -6.16
CA THR A 31 -4.50 9.09 -7.46
C THR A 31 -3.01 8.87 -7.27
N GLY A 32 -2.40 8.11 -8.16
CA GLY A 32 -0.99 7.78 -8.04
C GLY A 32 -0.26 7.73 -9.37
N ALA A 33 1.05 7.91 -9.29
CA ALA A 33 1.97 7.66 -10.38
C ALA A 33 3.22 6.97 -9.83
N GLN A 34 3.73 5.99 -10.57
CA GLN A 34 4.99 5.32 -10.26
C GLN A 34 5.84 5.22 -11.52
N ALA A 35 7.11 5.57 -11.40
CA ALA A 35 8.11 5.32 -12.42
C ALA A 35 9.21 4.42 -11.86
N THR A 36 9.60 3.40 -12.62
CA THR A 36 10.72 2.52 -12.27
C THR A 36 11.69 2.49 -13.42
N VAL A 37 12.94 2.85 -13.15
CA VAL A 37 14.05 2.85 -14.11
C VAL A 37 15.04 1.75 -13.71
N LYS A 38 15.30 0.81 -14.62
CA LYS A 38 16.36 -0.19 -14.44
C LYS A 38 17.70 0.45 -14.82
N LEU A 39 18.61 0.57 -13.87
CA LEU A 39 19.95 1.08 -14.11
C LEU A 39 20.82 0.01 -14.76
N ASP A 40 20.63 -1.25 -14.38
CA ASP A 40 21.25 -2.43 -14.94
C ASP A 40 20.41 -3.70 -14.66
N LYS A 41 21.02 -4.89 -14.77
CA LYS A 41 20.33 -6.19 -14.49
C LYS A 41 19.94 -6.37 -13.03
N LYS A 42 20.57 -5.66 -12.10
CA LYS A 42 20.39 -5.80 -10.64
C LYS A 42 19.86 -4.55 -9.96
N TRP A 43 20.22 -3.37 -10.42
CA TRP A 43 19.87 -2.10 -9.78
C TRP A 43 18.73 -1.40 -10.48
N LEU A 44 17.87 -0.80 -9.70
CA LEU A 44 16.75 0.00 -10.16
C LEU A 44 16.52 1.20 -9.23
N VAL A 45 15.94 2.25 -9.78
CA VAL A 45 15.40 3.39 -9.01
C VAL A 45 13.91 3.46 -9.27
N SER A 46 13.12 3.65 -8.23
CA SER A 46 11.70 3.93 -8.37
C SER A 46 11.31 5.23 -7.67
N GLN A 47 10.42 5.96 -8.32
CA GLN A 47 9.73 7.13 -7.80
C GLN A 47 8.24 6.83 -7.76
N GLU A 48 7.61 7.03 -6.60
CA GLU A 48 6.17 6.87 -6.39
C GLU A 48 5.61 8.18 -5.84
N ALA A 49 4.46 8.61 -6.33
CA ALA A 49 3.69 9.70 -5.77
C ALA A 49 2.23 9.28 -5.67
N VAL A 50 1.60 9.51 -4.51
CA VAL A 50 0.17 9.26 -4.28
C VAL A 50 -0.43 10.51 -3.65
N ALA A 51 -1.46 11.05 -4.30
CA ALA A 51 -2.28 12.14 -3.76
C ALA A 51 -3.62 11.58 -3.30
N ARG A 52 -4.05 11.99 -2.10
CA ARG A 52 -5.27 11.51 -1.45
C ARG A 52 -6.22 12.67 -1.20
N PHE A 53 -7.45 12.51 -1.65
CA PHE A 53 -8.52 13.51 -1.54
C PHE A 53 -9.67 12.95 -0.72
N SER A 54 -10.25 13.79 0.14
CA SER A 54 -11.39 13.48 0.97
C SER A 54 -12.30 14.70 1.09
N ARG A 55 -13.62 14.49 0.98
CA ARG A 55 -14.59 15.58 1.16
C ARG A 55 -14.63 16.06 2.60
N THR A 56 -14.48 15.15 3.56
CA THR A 56 -14.53 15.46 5.00
C THR A 56 -13.27 16.18 5.50
N ARG A 57 -12.19 16.22 4.69
CA ARG A 57 -10.90 16.86 5.00
C ARG A 57 -10.59 18.06 4.10
N GLY A 58 -11.59 18.64 3.42
CA GLY A 58 -11.39 19.82 2.59
C GLY A 58 -10.66 19.59 1.27
N GLY A 59 -10.78 18.40 0.68
CA GLY A 59 -10.15 18.08 -0.61
C GLY A 59 -8.84 17.32 -0.49
N LEU A 60 -7.73 17.83 -1.04
CA LEU A 60 -6.40 17.22 -0.92
C LEU A 60 -5.95 17.24 0.53
N TYR A 61 -5.73 16.05 1.14
CA TYR A 61 -5.31 15.98 2.53
C TYR A 61 -3.93 15.34 2.74
N GLU A 62 -3.40 14.61 1.76
CA GLU A 62 -2.11 13.95 1.87
C GLU A 62 -1.46 13.75 0.50
N ILE A 63 -0.16 14.02 0.41
CA ILE A 63 0.69 13.55 -0.70
C ILE A 63 1.77 12.66 -0.11
N GLU A 64 1.95 11.45 -0.64
CA GLU A 64 3.07 10.59 -0.30
C GLU A 64 3.99 10.49 -1.52
N ALA A 65 5.20 11.04 -1.44
CA ALA A 65 6.22 10.94 -2.47
C ALA A 65 7.40 10.12 -1.96
N ALA A 66 7.72 9.02 -2.66
CA ALA A 66 8.76 8.08 -2.26
C ALA A 66 9.79 7.89 -3.37
N THR A 67 11.07 8.00 -3.01
CA THR A 67 12.21 7.65 -3.88
C THR A 67 12.93 6.46 -3.27
N MET A 68 13.10 5.38 -4.05
CA MET A 68 13.70 4.13 -3.59
C MET A 68 14.82 3.71 -4.53
N LEU A 69 15.93 3.27 -3.95
CA LEU A 69 16.97 2.51 -4.65
C LEU A 69 16.74 1.03 -4.37
N GLY A 70 16.59 0.25 -5.42
CA GLY A 70 16.32 -1.18 -5.35
C GLY A 70 17.48 -2.02 -5.89
N PHE A 71 17.67 -3.17 -5.28
CA PHE A 71 18.61 -4.20 -5.70
C PHE A 71 17.89 -5.53 -5.85
N ARG A 72 18.18 -6.25 -6.93
CA ARG A 72 17.62 -7.55 -7.27
C ARG A 72 18.64 -8.66 -7.00
N PRO A 73 18.66 -9.26 -5.79
CA PRO A 73 19.60 -10.34 -5.46
C PRO A 73 19.29 -11.64 -6.20
N ALA A 74 18.02 -11.89 -6.50
CA ALA A 74 17.55 -13.10 -7.19
C ALA A 74 16.37 -12.78 -8.11
N LYS A 75 16.00 -13.74 -8.96
CA LYS A 75 14.76 -13.66 -9.74
C LYS A 75 13.58 -13.47 -8.79
N ASP A 76 12.65 -12.58 -9.17
CA ASP A 76 11.42 -12.28 -8.42
C ASP A 76 11.63 -11.73 -6.99
N VAL A 77 12.86 -11.29 -6.63
CA VAL A 77 13.16 -10.67 -5.33
C VAL A 77 13.78 -9.30 -5.54
N VAL A 78 13.21 -8.28 -4.89
CA VAL A 78 13.75 -6.93 -4.85
C VAL A 78 13.88 -6.48 -3.40
N VAL A 79 15.07 -6.05 -3.00
CA VAL A 79 15.31 -5.34 -1.74
C VAL A 79 15.49 -3.87 -2.07
N ALA A 80 14.83 -2.97 -1.38
CA ALA A 80 14.93 -1.54 -1.65
C ALA A 80 14.97 -0.73 -0.36
N ALA A 81 15.68 0.39 -0.41
CA ALA A 81 15.69 1.38 0.64
C ALA A 81 15.52 2.79 0.04
N GLY A 82 14.94 3.70 0.81
CA GLY A 82 14.70 5.04 0.32
C GLY A 82 14.04 5.98 1.31
N TYR A 83 13.63 7.11 0.77
CA TYR A 83 13.07 8.23 1.52
C TYR A 83 11.65 8.54 1.06
N VAL A 84 10.80 8.91 2.01
CA VAL A 84 9.43 9.37 1.76
C VAL A 84 9.25 10.77 2.32
N HIS A 85 8.76 11.66 1.47
CA HIS A 85 8.27 12.98 1.83
C HIS A 85 6.74 12.96 1.81
N ASN A 86 6.12 13.29 2.95
CA ASN A 86 4.69 13.11 3.12
C ASN A 86 4.04 14.35 3.76
N PRO A 87 3.79 15.42 2.99
CA PRO A 87 3.01 16.57 3.44
C PRO A 87 1.53 16.21 3.64
N LEU A 88 0.95 16.76 4.71
CA LEU A 88 -0.45 16.65 5.08
C LEU A 88 -1.10 18.03 5.06
N PHE A 89 -2.34 18.08 4.57
CA PHE A 89 -3.09 19.31 4.36
C PHE A 89 -4.44 19.23 5.07
N VAL A 90 -4.95 20.39 5.45
CA VAL A 90 -6.34 20.60 5.90
C VAL A 90 -6.84 21.86 5.23
N ASP A 91 -7.98 21.77 4.53
CA ASP A 91 -8.59 22.88 3.80
C ASP A 91 -7.63 23.61 2.82
N GLY A 92 -6.70 22.85 2.23
CA GLY A 92 -5.69 23.34 1.31
C GLY A 92 -4.39 23.85 1.94
N ASP A 93 -4.35 24.06 3.25
CA ASP A 93 -3.16 24.52 3.95
C ASP A 93 -2.27 23.35 4.40
N LEU A 94 -0.95 23.51 4.22
CA LEU A 94 0.04 22.56 4.71
C LEU A 94 0.14 22.64 6.24
N VAL A 95 -0.36 21.62 6.92
CA VAL A 95 -0.38 21.58 8.39
C VAL A 95 0.79 20.80 8.99
N LEU A 96 1.33 19.84 8.24
CA LEU A 96 2.38 18.96 8.75
C LEU A 96 3.14 18.31 7.60
N THR A 97 4.43 18.03 7.79
CA THR A 97 5.20 17.13 6.92
C THR A 97 5.75 15.99 7.75
N GLU A 98 5.39 14.76 7.38
CA GLU A 98 6.01 13.55 7.89
C GLU A 98 7.13 13.12 6.94
N ARG A 99 8.27 12.75 7.48
CA ARG A 99 9.41 12.18 6.76
C ARG A 99 9.59 10.74 7.16
N ARG A 100 10.01 9.87 6.21
CA ARG A 100 10.23 8.47 6.53
C ARG A 100 11.50 7.97 5.84
N ALA A 101 12.31 7.18 6.55
CA ALA A 101 13.13 6.17 5.90
C ALA A 101 12.28 4.92 5.69
N ARG A 102 12.48 4.26 4.56
CA ARG A 102 11.69 3.10 4.16
C ARG A 102 12.63 2.03 3.63
N GLU A 103 12.55 0.84 4.19
CA GLU A 103 13.19 -0.36 3.70
C GLU A 103 12.11 -1.38 3.33
N GLN A 104 12.34 -2.15 2.27
CA GLN A 104 11.39 -3.19 1.89
C GLN A 104 12.06 -4.36 1.18
N ILE A 105 11.46 -5.52 1.32
CA ILE A 105 11.69 -6.68 0.48
C ILE A 105 10.39 -7.03 -0.23
N THR A 106 10.47 -7.24 -1.54
CA THR A 106 9.35 -7.62 -2.40
C THR A 106 9.65 -8.96 -3.05
N PHE A 107 8.66 -9.84 -3.02
CA PHE A 107 8.66 -11.12 -3.70
C PHE A 107 7.59 -11.05 -4.80
N ASP A 108 8.01 -10.89 -6.06
CA ASP A 108 7.12 -10.71 -7.20
C ASP A 108 6.30 -11.96 -7.52
N ASN A 109 6.79 -13.14 -7.09
CA ASN A 109 6.13 -14.42 -7.29
C ASN A 109 6.45 -15.38 -6.12
N VAL A 110 5.59 -15.36 -5.10
CA VAL A 110 5.68 -16.29 -3.95
C VAL A 110 5.09 -17.65 -4.31
N ALA A 111 3.99 -17.66 -5.06
CA ALA A 111 3.30 -18.86 -5.48
C ALA A 111 2.45 -18.62 -6.75
N GLN A 112 2.32 -19.67 -7.54
CA GLN A 112 1.36 -19.75 -8.63
C GLN A 112 0.17 -20.59 -8.16
N ILE A 113 -1.05 -20.02 -8.21
CA ILE A 113 -2.28 -20.69 -7.79
C ILE A 113 -3.24 -20.67 -8.97
N GLY A 114 -3.35 -21.81 -9.67
CA GLY A 114 -4.05 -21.88 -10.96
C GLY A 114 -3.40 -20.96 -11.98
N SER A 115 -4.17 -20.09 -12.60
CA SER A 115 -3.68 -19.04 -13.52
C SER A 115 -3.23 -17.76 -12.79
N GLY A 116 -3.45 -17.68 -11.48
CA GLY A 116 -3.15 -16.51 -10.67
C GLY A 116 -1.76 -16.56 -10.05
N ARG A 117 -1.20 -15.38 -9.76
CA ARG A 117 0.11 -15.19 -9.14
C ARG A 117 -0.05 -14.49 -7.80
N LEU A 118 0.57 -15.06 -6.77
CA LEU A 118 0.69 -14.46 -5.45
C LEU A 118 2.03 -13.72 -5.33
N SER A 119 2.01 -12.47 -4.94
CA SER A 119 3.17 -11.67 -4.56
C SER A 119 3.06 -11.20 -3.11
N ALA A 120 4.20 -10.87 -2.50
CA ALA A 120 4.26 -10.39 -1.14
C ALA A 120 5.31 -9.28 -1.00
N ARG A 121 5.13 -8.42 -0.02
CA ARG A 121 6.08 -7.38 0.36
C ARG A 121 6.09 -7.22 1.88
N LEU A 122 7.26 -7.10 2.46
CA LEU A 122 7.45 -6.64 3.83
C LEU A 122 8.14 -5.29 3.78
N ARG A 123 7.55 -4.27 4.40
CA ARG A 123 8.08 -2.91 4.47
C ARG A 123 8.29 -2.53 5.93
N PHE A 124 9.43 -1.92 6.22
CA PHE A 124 9.72 -1.26 7.48
C PHE A 124 9.80 0.24 7.24
N GLU A 125 9.30 1.04 8.18
CA GLU A 125 9.31 2.50 8.11
C GLU A 125 9.75 3.09 9.45
N GLN A 126 10.73 3.98 9.39
CA GLN A 126 11.07 4.90 10.46
C GLN A 126 10.45 6.25 10.10
N ARG A 127 9.72 6.85 11.04
CA ARG A 127 8.83 7.99 10.77
C ARG A 127 9.14 9.13 11.70
N TRP A 128 9.26 10.34 11.15
CA TRP A 128 9.56 11.57 11.91
C TRP A 128 8.57 12.67 11.56
N ARG A 129 8.16 13.42 12.57
CA ARG A 129 7.34 14.63 12.43
C ARG A 129 8.02 15.81 13.10
N LYS A 130 7.95 17.00 12.49
CA LYS A 130 8.50 18.22 13.08
C LYS A 130 7.84 18.48 14.44
N GLY A 131 8.64 18.79 15.46
CA GLY A 131 8.18 19.08 16.82
C GLY A 131 7.87 17.83 17.66
N VAL A 132 8.26 16.64 17.18
CA VAL A 132 8.18 15.38 17.93
C VAL A 132 9.56 14.71 17.90
N ASP A 133 10.13 14.48 19.08
CA ASP A 133 11.48 13.91 19.21
C ASP A 133 11.49 12.39 19.00
N GLU A 134 10.35 11.71 19.26
CA GLU A 134 10.25 10.27 19.14
C GLU A 134 10.14 9.82 17.69
N THR A 135 10.92 8.82 17.33
CA THR A 135 10.82 8.13 16.05
C THR A 135 9.74 7.05 16.11
N GLY A 136 8.79 7.12 15.21
CA GLY A 136 7.80 6.07 15.01
C GLY A 136 8.36 4.93 14.17
N HIS A 137 8.20 3.68 14.62
CA HIS A 137 8.60 2.48 13.91
C HIS A 137 7.36 1.67 13.50
N ARG A 138 7.30 1.27 12.23
CA ARG A 138 6.15 0.55 11.69
C ARG A 138 6.58 -0.53 10.70
N VAL A 139 5.92 -1.68 10.78
CA VAL A 139 6.04 -2.76 9.78
C VAL A 139 4.74 -2.84 8.99
N ARG A 140 4.86 -3.12 7.68
CA ARG A 140 3.73 -3.22 6.76
C ARG A 140 3.87 -4.47 5.89
N PRO A 141 3.38 -5.63 6.35
CA PRO A 141 3.21 -6.80 5.50
C PRO A 141 2.09 -6.54 4.48
N PHE A 142 2.34 -6.96 3.25
CA PHE A 142 1.43 -6.84 2.11
C PHE A 142 1.43 -8.12 1.32
N VAL A 143 0.25 -8.55 0.89
CA VAL A 143 0.05 -9.66 -0.04
C VAL A 143 -0.85 -9.21 -1.18
N ARG A 144 -0.61 -9.72 -2.39
CA ARG A 144 -1.42 -9.47 -3.56
C ARG A 144 -1.57 -10.73 -4.39
N PHE A 145 -2.80 -11.07 -4.71
CA PHE A 145 -3.15 -12.12 -5.65
C PHE A 145 -3.68 -11.48 -6.94
N GLN A 146 -3.10 -11.84 -8.08
CA GLN A 146 -3.51 -11.35 -9.39
C GLN A 146 -3.84 -12.52 -10.31
N LEU A 147 -4.97 -12.41 -11.02
CA LEU A 147 -5.38 -13.41 -12.02
C LEU A 147 -5.70 -12.75 -13.36
N PRO A 148 -5.53 -13.45 -14.50
CA PRO A 148 -6.00 -12.99 -15.80
C PRO A 148 -7.51 -12.72 -15.73
N PHE A 149 -7.96 -11.63 -16.34
CA PHE A 149 -9.37 -11.26 -16.36
C PHE A 149 -9.90 -11.16 -17.79
N LEU A 150 -9.51 -10.15 -18.55
CA LEU A 150 -9.95 -9.93 -19.93
C LEU A 150 -8.77 -9.48 -20.80
N GLY A 151 -8.45 -10.25 -21.82
CA GLY A 151 -7.30 -9.98 -22.68
C GLY A 151 -6.00 -9.91 -21.88
N ARG A 152 -5.35 -8.75 -21.90
CA ARG A 152 -4.12 -8.48 -21.10
C ARG A 152 -4.39 -7.94 -19.71
N THR A 153 -5.64 -7.58 -19.40
CA THR A 153 -6.05 -7.04 -18.09
C THR A 153 -5.95 -8.12 -17.01
N ARG A 154 -5.57 -7.71 -15.81
CA ARG A 154 -5.51 -8.57 -14.63
C ARG A 154 -6.39 -8.01 -13.52
N LEU A 155 -7.12 -8.88 -12.85
CA LEU A 155 -7.84 -8.57 -11.62
C LEU A 155 -6.93 -8.87 -10.43
N GLY A 156 -6.77 -7.89 -9.55
CA GLY A 156 -5.93 -7.98 -8.37
C GLY A 156 -6.71 -7.82 -7.08
N PHE A 157 -6.39 -8.64 -6.09
CA PHE A 157 -6.87 -8.54 -4.71
C PHE A 157 -5.67 -8.36 -3.81
N SER A 158 -5.72 -7.41 -2.88
CA SER A 158 -4.60 -7.19 -1.97
C SER A 158 -5.06 -6.89 -0.55
N ASN A 159 -4.19 -7.24 0.39
CA ASN A 159 -4.31 -6.88 1.80
C ASN A 159 -2.97 -6.30 2.27
N GLU A 160 -3.02 -5.22 3.04
CA GLU A 160 -1.87 -4.61 3.70
C GLU A 160 -2.23 -4.30 5.15
N LEU A 161 -1.40 -4.76 6.09
CA LEU A 161 -1.49 -4.40 7.50
C LEU A 161 -0.47 -3.31 7.84
N PHE A 162 -0.81 -2.49 8.81
CA PHE A 162 0.06 -1.48 9.40
C PHE A 162 0.23 -1.79 10.87
N VAL A 163 1.44 -2.19 11.26
CA VAL A 163 1.73 -2.63 12.63
C VAL A 163 2.76 -1.69 13.24
N ASN A 164 2.32 -0.86 14.18
CA ASN A 164 3.20 0.04 14.93
C ASN A 164 4.00 -0.76 15.96
N LEU A 165 5.32 -0.61 15.96
CA LEU A 165 6.21 -1.31 16.88
C LEU A 165 6.39 -0.58 18.20
N ASN A 166 6.16 0.73 18.22
CA ASN A 166 6.21 1.58 19.40
C ASN A 166 5.03 2.57 19.43
N ARG A 167 4.94 3.35 20.50
CA ARG A 167 4.05 4.50 20.61
C ARG A 167 4.84 5.77 20.44
N THR A 168 4.22 6.77 19.83
CA THR A 168 4.69 8.15 19.76
C THR A 168 3.45 9.06 19.81
N PRO A 169 3.57 10.38 19.96
CA PRO A 169 2.45 11.29 19.90
C PRO A 169 1.60 11.19 18.61
N PHE A 170 2.17 10.64 17.52
CA PHE A 170 1.48 10.45 16.25
C PHE A 170 1.23 8.98 15.87
N GLN A 171 1.68 8.03 16.68
CA GLN A 171 1.35 6.60 16.62
C GLN A 171 0.65 6.21 17.91
N GLY A 172 -0.64 6.49 18.03
CA GLY A 172 -1.40 6.38 19.26
C GLY A 172 -1.41 5.01 19.92
N GLN A 173 -1.10 3.94 19.18
CA GLN A 173 -1.07 2.58 19.69
C GLN A 173 0.09 1.76 19.13
N ARG A 174 0.54 0.78 19.93
CA ARG A 174 1.40 -0.31 19.50
C ARG A 174 0.53 -1.49 19.03
N GLY A 175 0.97 -2.21 17.99
CA GLY A 175 0.23 -3.31 17.38
C GLY A 175 -0.44 -2.87 16.08
N ILE A 176 -1.48 -3.59 15.67
CA ILE A 176 -2.20 -3.30 14.44
C ILE A 176 -2.90 -1.95 14.59
N ASP A 177 -2.57 -1.03 13.69
CA ASP A 177 -3.09 0.33 13.61
C ASP A 177 -4.11 0.47 12.49
N ARG A 178 -3.87 -0.25 11.38
CA ARG A 178 -4.64 -0.08 10.16
C ARG A 178 -4.56 -1.31 9.27
N MET A 179 -5.60 -1.53 8.51
CA MET A 179 -5.65 -2.53 7.45
C MET A 179 -6.17 -1.89 6.16
N ARG A 180 -5.63 -2.31 5.03
CA ARG A 180 -6.13 -1.96 3.69
C ARG A 180 -6.48 -3.21 2.92
N ASN A 181 -7.65 -3.21 2.31
CA ASN A 181 -8.07 -4.23 1.35
C ASN A 181 -8.37 -3.53 0.03
N ALA A 182 -7.91 -4.08 -1.09
CA ALA A 182 -8.21 -3.50 -2.38
C ALA A 182 -8.57 -4.56 -3.43
N VAL A 183 -9.44 -4.15 -4.34
CA VAL A 183 -9.77 -4.87 -5.57
C VAL A 183 -9.50 -3.92 -6.73
N VAL A 184 -8.63 -4.32 -7.66
CA VAL A 184 -8.16 -3.46 -8.73
C VAL A 184 -8.09 -4.19 -10.07
N LEU A 185 -8.29 -3.44 -11.15
CA LEU A 185 -7.99 -3.85 -12.52
C LEU A 185 -6.65 -3.24 -12.93
N ASN A 186 -5.69 -4.07 -13.30
CA ASN A 186 -4.44 -3.65 -13.90
C ASN A 186 -4.54 -3.81 -15.42
N ILE A 187 -4.43 -2.70 -16.14
CA ILE A 187 -4.63 -2.59 -17.59
C ILE A 187 -3.29 -2.21 -18.23
N PRO A 188 -2.56 -3.16 -18.84
CA PRO A 188 -1.34 -2.86 -19.58
C PRO A 188 -1.69 -2.09 -20.86
N MET A 189 -1.22 -0.85 -20.98
CA MET A 189 -1.37 0.00 -22.16
C MET A 189 -0.27 -0.28 -23.18
N SER A 190 0.94 -0.54 -22.71
CA SER A 190 2.09 -0.93 -23.52
C SER A 190 3.01 -1.89 -22.75
N SER A 191 4.22 -2.16 -23.25
CA SER A 191 5.25 -2.90 -22.50
C SER A 191 5.82 -2.09 -21.33
N ALA A 192 5.74 -0.76 -21.39
CA ALA A 192 6.29 0.15 -20.40
C ALA A 192 5.23 0.81 -19.50
N VAL A 193 3.98 0.90 -19.95
CA VAL A 193 2.93 1.69 -19.31
C VAL A 193 1.76 0.80 -18.90
N SER A 194 1.30 0.93 -17.66
CA SER A 194 0.05 0.33 -17.19
C SER A 194 -0.76 1.32 -16.35
N ILE A 195 -2.08 1.16 -16.40
CA ILE A 195 -3.03 1.86 -15.53
C ILE A 195 -3.60 0.85 -14.54
N GLU A 196 -3.75 1.25 -13.31
CA GLU A 196 -4.47 0.48 -12.30
C GLU A 196 -5.61 1.33 -11.77
N SER A 197 -6.84 0.77 -11.76
CA SER A 197 -8.03 1.42 -11.23
C SER A 197 -8.81 0.43 -10.40
N GLY A 198 -9.44 0.90 -9.32
CA GLY A 198 -10.22 0.02 -8.46
C GLY A 198 -10.77 0.69 -7.22
N TYR A 199 -11.07 -0.16 -6.26
CA TYR A 199 -11.60 0.20 -4.96
C TYR A 199 -10.65 -0.25 -3.85
N LEU A 200 -10.51 0.59 -2.84
CA LEU A 200 -9.74 0.32 -1.64
C LEU A 200 -10.58 0.67 -0.40
N ASN A 201 -10.67 -0.26 0.53
CA ASN A 201 -11.13 0.00 1.89
C ASN A 201 -9.92 0.11 2.81
N GLN A 202 -9.86 1.18 3.59
CA GLN A 202 -8.89 1.39 4.65
C GLN A 202 -9.61 1.44 5.98
N HIS A 203 -9.35 0.47 6.84
CA HIS A 203 -9.89 0.41 8.19
C HIS A 203 -8.81 0.75 9.22
N ALA A 204 -9.04 1.77 10.03
CA ALA A 204 -8.17 2.19 11.12
C ALA A 204 -8.76 1.73 12.45
N PHE A 205 -7.96 0.96 13.20
CA PHE A 205 -8.33 0.47 14.53
C PHE A 205 -8.01 1.53 15.58
N VAL A 206 -9.02 2.09 16.24
CA VAL A 206 -8.86 3.16 17.21
C VAL A 206 -9.05 2.63 18.63
N ARG A 207 -7.95 2.50 19.37
CA ARG A 207 -8.00 1.98 20.73
C ARG A 207 -8.72 2.96 21.67
N GLY A 208 -9.85 2.54 22.21
CA GLY A 208 -10.67 3.36 23.14
C GLY A 208 -11.53 4.40 22.44
N GLY A 209 -11.76 4.27 21.12
CA GLY A 209 -12.63 5.10 20.32
C GLY A 209 -13.33 4.28 19.23
N GLU A 210 -14.11 4.95 18.39
CA GLU A 210 -14.74 4.34 17.23
C GLU A 210 -13.71 4.13 16.12
N ASP A 211 -13.73 2.95 15.51
CA ASP A 211 -12.93 2.64 14.33
C ASP A 211 -13.34 3.54 13.15
N VAL A 212 -12.42 3.78 12.23
CA VAL A 212 -12.66 4.61 11.04
C VAL A 212 -12.47 3.76 9.79
N SER A 213 -13.45 3.82 8.89
CA SER A 213 -13.40 3.13 7.60
C SER A 213 -13.41 4.15 6.46
N ASP A 214 -12.31 4.22 5.73
CA ASP A 214 -12.22 5.05 4.51
C ASP A 214 -12.51 4.17 3.29
N HIS A 215 -13.31 4.67 2.37
CA HIS A 215 -13.66 4.03 1.10
C HIS A 215 -13.09 4.86 -0.05
N ALA A 216 -12.11 4.33 -0.76
CA ALA A 216 -11.42 5.08 -1.80
C ALA A 216 -11.62 4.46 -3.20
N ALA A 217 -12.01 5.30 -4.16
CA ALA A 217 -11.73 5.02 -5.57
C ALA A 217 -10.24 5.24 -5.82
N THR A 218 -9.60 4.35 -6.56
CA THR A 218 -8.17 4.44 -6.85
C THR A 218 -7.89 4.50 -8.34
N LEU A 219 -6.92 5.35 -8.73
CA LEU A 219 -6.41 5.43 -10.09
C LEU A 219 -4.90 5.65 -10.05
N SER A 220 -4.12 4.77 -10.69
CA SER A 220 -2.67 4.89 -10.71
C SER A 220 -2.09 4.62 -12.09
N LEU A 221 -1.05 5.36 -12.45
CA LEU A 221 -0.25 5.18 -13.65
C LEU A 221 1.11 4.58 -13.26
N SER A 222 1.55 3.53 -13.95
CA SER A 222 2.88 2.95 -13.75
C SER A 222 3.68 2.98 -15.05
N LEU A 223 4.94 3.43 -14.94
CA LEU A 223 5.93 3.46 -16.01
C LEU A 223 7.13 2.58 -15.61
N SER A 224 7.58 1.70 -16.52
CA SER A 224 8.76 0.83 -16.35
C SER A 224 9.70 0.97 -17.54
N LEU A 225 10.89 1.52 -17.30
CA LEU A 225 11.95 1.81 -18.27
C LEU A 225 13.19 0.94 -18.02
#